data_f534c88cb1e19dfa6399e9efc9f2c501
#
_entry.id   f534c88cb1e19dfa6399e9efc9f2c501
#
_cell.length_a   1.000
_cell.length_b   1.000
_cell.length_c   1.000
_cell.angle_alpha   90.00
_cell.angle_beta   90.00
_cell.angle_gamma   90.00
#
_symmetry.space_group_name_H-M   'P 1'
#
loop_
_entity.id
_entity.type
_entity.pdbx_description
1 polymer ?
#
loop_
_entity_poly.entity_id
_entity_poly.type
_entity_poly.pdbx_seq_one_letter_code
_entity_poly.pdbx_strand_id
1 'polypeptide(L)'
;MVSSRGVVNDQFNMIVALKRIGEPDRVVQLIETYFSNVERILFELSRHVDNPKVSFCKLASLAREIEDKSTSIGAEQMKLACSDVIKACNEKHQENFSRSMSWLKIEFSKTKNKLEAFVQMERRIIRLEISQSPASTSQSPN
;
A
#
# COMPACT_ATOMS: atom_id res chain seq x y z
N MET A 1 -1.16 17.39 6.45
CA MET A 1 -2.28 17.13 6.25
C MET A 1 -2.99 16.13 6.97
N VAL A 2 -3.95 16.53 7.52
CA VAL A 2 -4.71 15.64 8.33
C VAL A 2 -5.33 14.53 7.57
N SER A 3 -5.67 14.78 6.36
CA SER A 3 -6.37 13.79 5.58
C SER A 3 -5.59 12.51 5.37
N SER A 4 -4.29 12.54 5.57
CA SER A 4 -3.55 11.29 5.43
C SER A 4 -3.44 10.51 6.70
N ARG A 5 -3.92 11.03 7.80
CA ARG A 5 -3.87 10.27 9.01
C ARG A 5 -4.76 9.08 8.91
N GLY A 6 -4.40 8.00 9.52
CA GLY A 6 -5.18 6.79 9.48
C GLY A 6 -4.97 5.97 8.25
N VAL A 7 -4.39 6.53 7.18
CA VAL A 7 -4.07 5.78 5.97
C VAL A 7 -2.57 5.58 5.88
N VAL A 8 -1.82 6.65 5.94
CA VAL A 8 -0.36 6.60 5.96
C VAL A 8 0.14 7.49 7.08
N ASN A 9 1.34 7.25 7.55
CA ASN A 9 1.89 7.94 8.71
C ASN A 9 3.15 8.72 8.35
N ASP A 10 3.85 9.22 9.37
CA ASP A 10 5.07 10.01 9.17
C ASP A 10 6.16 9.25 8.46
N GLN A 11 6.17 7.94 8.61
CA GLN A 11 7.11 7.09 7.89
C GLN A 11 6.96 7.27 6.39
N PHE A 12 5.73 7.29 5.90
CA PHE A 12 5.48 7.52 4.49
C PHE A 12 5.97 8.90 4.06
N ASN A 13 5.72 9.91 4.87
CA ASN A 13 6.16 11.27 4.56
C ASN A 13 7.68 11.35 4.48
N MET A 14 8.38 10.64 5.36
CA MET A 14 9.82 10.60 5.30
C MET A 14 10.32 9.94 4.02
N ILE A 15 9.68 8.84 3.64
CA ILE A 15 10.06 8.13 2.43
C ILE A 15 9.88 9.04 1.22
N VAL A 16 8.77 9.75 1.17
CA VAL A 16 8.52 10.69 0.08
C VAL A 16 9.60 11.76 0.01
N ALA A 17 9.93 12.36 1.14
CA ALA A 17 10.92 13.41 1.18
C ALA A 17 12.29 12.93 0.72
N LEU A 18 12.70 11.76 1.20
CA LEU A 18 14.01 11.23 0.85
C LEU A 18 14.10 10.82 -0.62
N LYS A 19 13.06 10.16 -1.11
CA LYS A 19 13.06 9.71 -2.50
C LYS A 19 13.00 10.87 -3.47
N ARG A 20 12.27 11.91 -3.09
CA ARG A 20 12.10 13.05 -3.97
C ARG A 20 13.41 13.80 -4.22
N ILE A 21 14.28 13.79 -3.24
CA ILE A 21 15.57 14.45 -3.38
C ILE A 21 16.44 13.76 -4.43
N GLY A 22 16.45 12.44 -4.41
CA GLY A 22 17.33 11.70 -5.30
C GLY A 22 16.69 11.15 -6.54
N GLU A 23 15.52 10.54 -6.41
CA GLU A 23 14.87 9.86 -7.52
C GLU A 23 13.36 10.07 -7.44
N PRO A 24 12.85 11.09 -8.10
CA PRO A 24 11.44 11.42 -8.01
C PRO A 24 10.49 10.27 -8.37
N ASP A 25 10.88 9.42 -9.32
CA ASP A 25 10.05 8.31 -9.73
C ASP A 25 10.02 7.16 -8.74
N ARG A 26 10.96 7.13 -7.82
CA ARG A 26 11.09 5.99 -6.92
C ARG A 26 9.87 5.82 -6.03
N VAL A 27 9.30 6.93 -5.58
CA VAL A 27 8.13 6.88 -4.73
C VAL A 27 6.95 6.26 -5.47
N VAL A 28 6.75 6.65 -6.73
CA VAL A 28 5.68 6.10 -7.54
C VAL A 28 5.88 4.60 -7.72
N GLN A 29 7.11 4.18 -8.03
CA GLN A 29 7.41 2.77 -8.20
C GLN A 29 7.18 1.98 -6.92
N LEU A 30 7.56 2.56 -5.79
CA LEU A 30 7.38 1.93 -4.50
C LEU A 30 5.90 1.68 -4.22
N ILE A 31 5.06 2.68 -4.49
CA ILE A 31 3.64 2.57 -4.26
C ILE A 31 3.02 1.53 -5.20
N GLU A 32 3.40 1.55 -6.46
CA GLU A 32 2.83 0.62 -7.44
C GLU A 32 3.25 -0.82 -7.15
N THR A 33 4.47 -0.99 -6.69
CA THR A 33 4.93 -2.31 -6.28
C THR A 33 4.14 -2.80 -5.06
N TYR A 34 3.88 -1.89 -4.12
CA TYR A 34 3.07 -2.20 -2.96
C TYR A 34 1.67 -2.68 -3.39
N PHE A 35 1.03 -1.95 -4.30
CA PHE A 35 -0.29 -2.35 -4.80
C PHE A 35 -0.26 -3.76 -5.39
N SER A 36 0.69 -4.01 -6.29
CA SER A 36 0.77 -5.31 -6.95
C SER A 36 0.96 -6.45 -5.97
N ASN A 37 1.87 -6.26 -5.03
CA ASN A 37 2.17 -7.29 -4.04
C ASN A 37 0.99 -7.55 -3.13
N VAL A 38 0.35 -6.49 -2.65
CA VAL A 38 -0.77 -6.66 -1.74
C VAL A 38 -1.98 -7.25 -2.45
N GLU A 39 -2.23 -6.81 -3.68
CA GLU A 39 -3.34 -7.36 -4.45
C GLU A 39 -3.18 -8.85 -4.69
N ARG A 40 -1.97 -9.28 -5.00
CA ARG A 40 -1.69 -10.69 -5.22
C ARG A 40 -1.95 -11.49 -3.94
N ILE A 41 -1.47 -10.98 -2.81
CA ILE A 41 -1.64 -11.68 -1.55
C ILE A 41 -3.10 -11.68 -1.10
N LEU A 42 -3.80 -10.56 -1.30
CA LEU A 42 -5.22 -10.49 -0.97
C LEU A 42 -6.04 -11.47 -1.80
N PHE A 43 -5.69 -11.60 -3.07
CA PHE A 43 -6.37 -12.56 -3.92
C PHE A 43 -6.17 -13.97 -3.39
N GLU A 44 -4.94 -14.29 -3.01
CA GLU A 44 -4.64 -15.61 -2.46
C GLU A 44 -5.40 -15.86 -1.17
N LEU A 45 -5.41 -14.87 -0.26
CA LEU A 45 -6.17 -15.00 0.99
C LEU A 45 -7.66 -15.17 0.73
N SER A 46 -8.18 -14.42 -0.23
CA SER A 46 -9.62 -14.45 -0.53
C SER A 46 -10.07 -15.81 -1.04
N ARG A 47 -9.19 -16.49 -1.75
CA ARG A 47 -9.53 -17.82 -2.26
C ARG A 47 -9.80 -18.81 -1.14
N HIS A 48 -9.33 -18.53 0.06
CA HIS A 48 -9.44 -19.47 1.16
C HIS A 48 -10.45 -19.07 2.22
N VAL A 49 -11.17 -17.98 1.99
CA VAL A 49 -12.11 -17.48 2.99
C VAL A 49 -13.15 -18.53 3.36
N ASP A 50 -13.64 -19.26 2.36
CA ASP A 50 -14.67 -20.26 2.59
C ASP A 50 -14.13 -21.68 2.55
N ASN A 51 -12.83 -21.85 2.60
CA ASN A 51 -12.22 -23.17 2.52
C ASN A 51 -11.85 -23.67 3.90
N PRO A 52 -12.64 -24.58 4.49
CA PRO A 52 -12.37 -25.05 5.85
C PRO A 52 -11.12 -25.91 5.96
N LYS A 53 -10.56 -26.35 4.85
CA LYS A 53 -9.40 -27.24 4.87
C LYS A 53 -8.08 -26.48 4.79
N VAL A 54 -8.12 -25.16 4.67
CA VAL A 54 -6.90 -24.40 4.53
C VAL A 54 -6.19 -24.30 5.86
N SER A 55 -4.89 -24.20 5.81
CA SER A 55 -4.08 -24.04 7.01
C SER A 55 -4.10 -22.59 7.47
N PHE A 56 -4.54 -22.37 8.70
CA PHE A 56 -4.51 -21.02 9.25
C PHE A 56 -3.10 -20.49 9.42
N CYS A 57 -2.13 -21.40 9.59
CA CYS A 57 -0.73 -20.97 9.64
C CYS A 57 -0.30 -20.30 8.34
N LYS A 58 -0.71 -20.87 7.23
CA LYS A 58 -0.38 -20.30 5.93
C LYS A 58 -1.06 -18.97 5.73
N LEU A 59 -2.33 -18.87 6.14
CA LEU A 59 -3.07 -17.62 6.01
C LEU A 59 -2.45 -16.53 6.87
N ALA A 60 -2.04 -16.87 8.08
CA ALA A 60 -1.38 -15.91 8.96
C ALA A 60 -0.08 -15.42 8.35
N SER A 61 0.65 -16.32 7.70
CA SER A 61 1.90 -15.98 7.04
C SER A 61 1.68 -14.97 5.92
N LEU A 62 0.64 -15.19 5.12
CA LEU A 62 0.29 -14.27 4.04
C LEU A 62 -0.12 -12.89 4.59
N ALA A 63 -0.89 -12.90 5.67
CA ALA A 63 -1.30 -11.64 6.28
C ALA A 63 -0.10 -10.89 6.85
N ARG A 64 0.89 -11.60 7.39
CA ARG A 64 2.10 -10.97 7.89
C ARG A 64 2.90 -10.33 6.76
N GLU A 65 2.88 -10.93 5.58
CA GLU A 65 3.53 -10.33 4.43
C GLU A 65 2.93 -8.97 4.10
N ILE A 66 1.59 -8.89 4.11
CA ILE A 66 0.93 -7.61 3.87
C ILE A 66 1.27 -6.62 4.98
N GLU A 67 1.29 -7.11 6.22
CA GLU A 67 1.61 -6.26 7.36
C GLU A 67 3.00 -5.65 7.22
N ASP A 68 3.97 -6.46 6.86
CA ASP A 68 5.34 -5.99 6.69
C ASP A 68 5.44 -4.95 5.60
N LYS A 69 4.80 -5.19 4.47
CA LYS A 69 4.83 -4.25 3.36
C LYS A 69 4.11 -2.96 3.71
N SER A 70 3.02 -3.07 4.46
CA SER A 70 2.27 -1.90 4.89
C SER A 70 3.04 -1.08 5.91
N THR A 71 3.78 -1.74 6.78
CA THR A 71 4.65 -1.05 7.73
C THR A 71 5.73 -0.28 6.98
N SER A 72 6.32 -0.90 5.97
CA SER A 72 7.38 -0.26 5.19
C SER A 72 6.93 1.01 4.51
N ILE A 73 5.69 1.05 4.07
CA ILE A 73 5.18 2.23 3.37
C ILE A 73 4.41 3.17 4.30
N GLY A 74 4.26 2.80 5.56
CA GLY A 74 3.58 3.64 6.54
C GLY A 74 2.07 3.62 6.46
N ALA A 75 1.49 2.54 5.94
CA ALA A 75 0.05 2.39 5.83
C ALA A 75 -0.51 1.81 7.12
N GLU A 76 -0.75 2.68 8.08
CA GLU A 76 -1.08 2.27 9.44
C GLU A 76 -2.39 1.50 9.55
N GLN A 77 -3.42 1.93 8.86
CA GLN A 77 -4.70 1.24 8.95
C GLN A 77 -4.65 -0.14 8.32
N MET A 78 -3.88 -0.31 7.26
CA MET A 78 -3.65 -1.63 6.68
C MET A 78 -2.96 -2.54 7.68
N LYS A 79 -1.99 -2.00 8.39
CA LYS A 79 -1.27 -2.75 9.39
C LYS A 79 -2.21 -3.25 10.48
N LEU A 80 -3.11 -2.39 10.95
CA LEU A 80 -4.08 -2.76 11.98
C LEU A 80 -5.05 -3.84 11.48
N ALA A 81 -5.52 -3.71 10.25
CA ALA A 81 -6.42 -4.70 9.67
C ALA A 81 -5.73 -6.05 9.53
N CYS A 82 -4.45 -6.05 9.15
CA CYS A 82 -3.68 -7.29 9.05
C CYS A 82 -3.51 -7.94 10.41
N SER A 83 -3.29 -7.15 11.46
CA SER A 83 -3.17 -7.69 12.80
C SER A 83 -4.43 -8.45 13.21
N ASP A 84 -5.58 -7.92 12.82
CA ASP A 84 -6.85 -8.56 13.13
C ASP A 84 -6.99 -9.89 12.38
N VAL A 85 -6.58 -9.92 11.12
CA VAL A 85 -6.60 -11.16 10.34
C VAL A 85 -5.68 -12.20 10.97
N ILE A 86 -4.48 -11.79 11.37
CA ILE A 86 -3.52 -12.69 11.99
C ILE A 86 -4.08 -13.26 13.29
N LYS A 87 -4.72 -12.41 14.08
CA LYS A 87 -5.32 -12.86 15.32
C LYS A 87 -6.39 -13.91 15.07
N ALA A 88 -7.26 -13.68 14.09
CA ALA A 88 -8.31 -14.64 13.75
C ALA A 88 -7.69 -15.97 13.29
N CYS A 89 -6.59 -15.91 12.55
CA CYS A 89 -5.89 -17.13 12.12
C CYS A 89 -5.30 -17.86 13.30
N ASN A 90 -4.69 -17.13 14.24
CA ASN A 90 -4.10 -17.75 15.42
C ASN A 90 -5.15 -18.43 16.30
N GLU A 91 -6.35 -17.86 16.31
CA GLU A 91 -7.46 -18.43 17.06
C GLU A 91 -8.17 -19.52 16.28
N LYS A 92 -7.82 -19.69 15.02
CA LYS A 92 -8.42 -20.69 14.14
C LYS A 92 -9.94 -20.50 14.06
N HIS A 93 -10.37 -19.25 14.02
CA HIS A 93 -11.78 -18.92 14.03
C HIS A 93 -12.22 -18.47 12.64
N GLN A 94 -12.90 -19.36 11.93
CA GLN A 94 -13.24 -19.12 10.52
C GLN A 94 -14.09 -17.87 10.32
N GLU A 95 -15.07 -17.68 11.17
CA GLU A 95 -15.97 -16.55 11.05
C GLU A 95 -15.25 -15.22 11.29
N ASN A 96 -14.39 -15.19 12.29
CA ASN A 96 -13.61 -13.98 12.56
C ASN A 96 -12.62 -13.71 11.42
N PHE A 97 -12.06 -14.77 10.86
CA PHE A 97 -11.18 -14.62 9.71
C PHE A 97 -11.93 -13.99 8.54
N SER A 98 -13.11 -14.51 8.24
CA SER A 98 -13.92 -13.99 7.15
C SER A 98 -14.27 -12.52 7.35
N ARG A 99 -14.63 -12.17 8.58
CA ARG A 99 -15.00 -10.80 8.93
C ARG A 99 -13.81 -9.86 8.86
N SER A 100 -12.67 -10.29 9.37
CA SER A 100 -11.46 -9.45 9.32
C SER A 100 -10.94 -9.31 7.90
N MET A 101 -11.15 -10.31 7.06
CA MET A 101 -10.78 -10.19 5.64
C MET A 101 -11.61 -9.11 4.95
N SER A 102 -12.91 -9.02 5.29
CA SER A 102 -13.74 -7.95 4.74
C SER A 102 -13.21 -6.58 5.13
N TRP A 103 -12.80 -6.44 6.38
CA TRP A 103 -12.23 -5.19 6.86
C TRP A 103 -10.92 -4.88 6.11
N LEU A 104 -10.06 -5.88 5.97
CA LEU A 104 -8.79 -5.70 5.28
C LEU A 104 -9.00 -5.22 3.84
N LYS A 105 -9.97 -5.80 3.15
CA LYS A 105 -10.25 -5.39 1.78
C LYS A 105 -10.73 -3.95 1.70
N ILE A 106 -11.57 -3.55 2.65
CA ILE A 106 -12.06 -2.18 2.70
C ILE A 106 -10.91 -1.22 2.96
N GLU A 107 -10.04 -1.56 3.91
CA GLU A 107 -8.90 -0.70 4.21
C GLU A 107 -7.94 -0.63 3.04
N PHE A 108 -7.77 -1.72 2.31
CA PHE A 108 -6.92 -1.68 1.13
C PHE A 108 -7.49 -0.75 0.07
N SER A 109 -8.80 -0.80 -0.14
CA SER A 109 -9.43 0.10 -1.11
C SER A 109 -9.22 1.56 -0.73
N LYS A 110 -9.39 1.88 0.54
CA LYS A 110 -9.17 3.25 1.01
C LYS A 110 -7.73 3.68 0.85
N THR A 111 -6.81 2.80 1.22
CA THR A 111 -5.38 3.08 1.12
C THR A 111 -4.98 3.27 -0.34
N LYS A 112 -5.49 2.39 -1.20
CA LYS A 112 -5.16 2.47 -2.61
C LYS A 112 -5.65 3.78 -3.21
N ASN A 113 -6.88 4.18 -2.89
CA ASN A 113 -7.42 5.43 -3.41
C ASN A 113 -6.59 6.63 -3.00
N LYS A 114 -6.17 6.66 -1.73
CA LYS A 114 -5.34 7.75 -1.23
C LYS A 114 -3.98 7.77 -1.91
N LEU A 115 -3.36 6.62 -2.02
CA LEU A 115 -2.04 6.55 -2.63
C LEU A 115 -2.08 6.78 -4.12
N GLU A 116 -3.16 6.38 -4.78
CA GLU A 116 -3.31 6.67 -6.21
C GLU A 116 -3.45 8.16 -6.46
N ALA A 117 -4.17 8.86 -5.60
CA ALA A 117 -4.27 10.31 -5.72
C ALA A 117 -2.89 10.94 -5.58
N PHE A 118 -2.09 10.42 -4.64
CA PHE A 118 -0.73 10.89 -4.47
C PHE A 118 0.11 10.61 -5.72
N VAL A 119 -0.01 9.41 -6.28
CA VAL A 119 0.74 9.04 -7.49
C VAL A 119 0.39 9.97 -8.64
N GLN A 120 -0.90 10.27 -8.82
CA GLN A 120 -1.31 11.16 -9.89
C GLN A 120 -0.71 12.55 -9.71
N MET A 121 -0.69 13.02 -8.49
CA MET A 121 -0.09 14.32 -8.19
C MET A 121 1.42 14.31 -8.44
N GLU A 122 2.11 13.25 -8.03
CA GLU A 122 3.55 13.13 -8.26
C GLU A 122 3.87 13.09 -9.75
N ARG A 123 3.11 12.37 -10.51
CA ARG A 123 3.33 12.31 -11.95
C ARG A 123 3.12 13.67 -12.60
N ARG A 124 2.14 14.42 -12.12
CA ARG A 124 1.91 15.77 -12.62
C ARG A 124 3.07 16.68 -12.27
N ILE A 125 3.56 16.61 -11.05
CA ILE A 125 4.69 17.41 -10.63
C ILE A 125 5.93 17.07 -11.46
N ILE A 126 6.19 15.79 -11.67
CA ILE A 126 7.33 15.37 -12.47
C ILE A 126 7.23 15.95 -13.88
N ARG A 127 6.07 15.88 -14.49
CA ARG A 127 5.89 16.42 -15.83
C ARG A 127 6.14 17.93 -15.86
N LEU A 128 5.67 18.64 -14.85
CA LEU A 128 5.88 20.07 -14.78
C LEU A 128 7.36 20.41 -14.59
N GLU A 129 8.03 19.66 -13.75
CA GLU A 129 9.46 19.88 -13.55
C GLU A 129 10.25 19.65 -14.81
N ILE A 130 9.90 18.61 -15.55
CA ILE A 130 10.58 18.32 -16.81
C ILE A 130 10.34 19.45 -17.80
N SER A 131 9.12 19.92 -17.93
CA SER A 131 8.82 20.95 -18.91
C SER A 131 9.41 22.30 -18.54
N GLN A 132 9.74 22.53 -17.27
CA GLN A 132 10.34 23.78 -16.82
C GLN A 132 11.84 23.70 -16.64
N SER A 133 12.42 22.54 -16.89
CA SER A 133 13.84 22.37 -16.66
C SER A 133 14.62 23.14 -17.72
N PRO A 134 15.79 23.66 -17.38
CA PRO A 134 16.61 24.36 -18.37
C PRO A 134 16.97 23.50 -19.57
N ALA A 135 17.13 22.21 -19.36
CA ALA A 135 17.41 21.33 -20.47
C ALA A 135 16.27 21.30 -21.46
N SER A 136 15.05 21.21 -20.98
CA SER A 136 13.90 21.25 -21.85
C SER A 136 13.78 22.57 -22.56
N THR A 137 14.01 23.62 -21.84
CA THR A 137 13.91 24.96 -22.40
C THR A 137 14.95 25.16 -23.47
N SER A 138 16.14 24.69 -23.21
CA SER A 138 17.21 24.93 -24.17
C SER A 138 17.00 24.13 -25.43
N GLN A 139 16.27 23.08 -25.36
CA GLN A 139 16.00 22.36 -26.58
C GLN A 139 15.08 23.09 -27.47
N SER A 140 14.32 23.94 -26.91
CA SER A 140 13.42 24.57 -27.72
C SER A 140 14.00 25.62 -28.53
N PRO A 141 15.02 26.10 -28.38
CA PRO A 141 15.37 27.05 -29.14
C PRO A 141 15.58 26.78 -30.38
N ASN A 142 15.59 26.43 -30.44
CA ASN A 142 15.81 26.46 -31.37
C ASN A 142 15.47 26.34 -31.86
#